data_9d025bab58ec1d9f90a5ec36c9bd3bfb
#
_entry.id   9d025bab58ec1d9f90a5ec36c9bd3bfb
#
_cell.length_a   1.000
_cell.length_b   1.000
_cell.length_c   1.000
_cell.angle_alpha   90.00
_cell.angle_beta   90.00
_cell.angle_gamma   90.00
#
_symmetry.space_group_name_H-M   'P 1'
#
loop_
_entity.id
_entity.type
_entity.pdbx_description
1 polymer ?
#
loop_
_entity_poly.entity_id
_entity_poly.type
_entity_poly.pdbx_seq_one_letter_code
_entity_poly.pdbx_strand_id
1 'polypeptide(L)'
;MLAKAHITAGMAAALTIAAPGSIPEALPVITGASLGCLICDLDCDNPREKQDSSHWRIVMFAVAAAALFEDYHIDAGMWRSLAQSGSYVWCAGIAGFALTCAFASVSSHRGFSHSLAALALESVSLWLVFPAAAVPFVIAFASHLILDMTNKRSVRVFYPAKKGVSFGWFYADRMANKVCAALCSVWLIAEVLLFLRQH
;
A
#
# COMPACT_ATOMS: atom_id res chain seq x y z
N MET A 1 8.48 10.59 3.28
CA MET A 1 9.27 10.60 2.00
C MET A 1 8.34 10.97 0.86
N LEU A 2 8.82 11.13 -0.40
CA LEU A 2 7.92 11.36 -1.53
C LEU A 2 7.17 10.08 -1.89
N ALA A 3 5.93 10.19 -2.36
CA ALA A 3 5.05 9.07 -2.71
C ALA A 3 5.73 8.05 -3.65
N LYS A 4 6.53 8.51 -4.62
CA LYS A 4 7.28 7.63 -5.55
C LYS A 4 8.13 6.59 -4.85
N ALA A 5 8.86 6.97 -3.78
CA ALA A 5 9.73 6.03 -3.05
C ALA A 5 8.92 4.94 -2.34
N HIS A 6 7.79 5.33 -1.73
CA HIS A 6 6.88 4.37 -1.07
C HIS A 6 6.25 3.41 -2.07
N ILE A 7 5.77 3.92 -3.21
CA ILE A 7 5.16 3.11 -4.26
C ILE A 7 6.16 2.09 -4.82
N THR A 8 7.33 2.55 -5.26
CA THR A 8 8.31 1.66 -5.89
C THR A 8 8.83 0.61 -4.91
N ALA A 9 9.06 0.99 -3.63
CA ALA A 9 9.46 0.06 -2.60
C ALA A 9 8.37 -0.96 -2.26
N GLY A 10 7.14 -0.49 -2.05
CA GLY A 10 6.02 -1.36 -1.68
C GLY A 10 5.64 -2.34 -2.79
N MET A 11 5.59 -1.87 -4.03
CA MET A 11 5.34 -2.74 -5.20
C MET A 11 6.45 -3.76 -5.39
N ALA A 12 7.73 -3.34 -5.32
CA ALA A 12 8.86 -4.25 -5.44
C ALA A 12 8.85 -5.30 -4.33
N ALA A 13 8.68 -4.89 -3.07
CA ALA A 13 8.61 -5.81 -1.93
C ALA A 13 7.46 -6.81 -2.06
N ALA A 14 6.28 -6.36 -2.48
CA ALA A 14 5.14 -7.24 -2.69
C ALA A 14 5.39 -8.26 -3.81
N LEU A 15 5.96 -7.85 -4.94
CA LEU A 15 6.31 -8.76 -6.04
C LEU A 15 7.39 -9.76 -5.63
N THR A 16 8.46 -9.31 -4.95
CA THR A 16 9.54 -10.18 -4.47
C THR A 16 9.02 -11.25 -3.50
N ILE A 17 8.17 -10.86 -2.52
CA ILE A 17 7.71 -11.76 -1.46
C ILE A 17 6.61 -12.69 -1.96
N ALA A 18 5.66 -12.16 -2.75
CA ALA A 18 4.57 -12.97 -3.31
C ALA A 18 5.03 -13.85 -4.47
N ALA A 19 6.08 -13.44 -5.20
CA ALA A 19 6.69 -14.16 -6.32
C ALA A 19 5.64 -14.80 -7.27
N PRO A 20 4.71 -14.02 -7.86
CA PRO A 20 3.63 -14.58 -8.67
C PRO A 20 4.19 -15.32 -9.88
N GLY A 21 3.72 -16.57 -10.10
CA GLY A 21 4.13 -17.42 -11.20
C GLY A 21 3.23 -17.32 -12.44
N SER A 22 2.23 -16.42 -12.43
CA SER A 22 1.29 -16.23 -13.53
C SER A 22 0.62 -14.87 -13.49
N ILE A 23 0.04 -14.44 -14.60
CA ILE A 23 -0.73 -13.18 -14.66
C ILE A 23 -1.91 -13.20 -13.65
N PRO A 24 -2.73 -14.28 -13.56
CA PRO A 24 -3.77 -14.37 -12.55
C PRO A 24 -3.26 -14.19 -11.12
N GLU A 25 -2.10 -14.72 -10.78
CA GLU A 25 -1.51 -14.55 -9.45
C GLU A 25 -0.95 -13.14 -9.23
N ALA A 26 -0.51 -12.46 -10.28
CA ALA A 26 0.02 -11.09 -10.18
C ALA A 26 -1.09 -10.05 -9.90
N LEU A 27 -2.33 -10.28 -10.35
CA LEU A 27 -3.41 -9.29 -10.20
C LEU A 27 -3.76 -8.96 -8.74
N PRO A 28 -3.95 -9.94 -7.83
CA PRO A 28 -4.15 -9.62 -6.41
C PRO A 28 -2.92 -8.97 -5.77
N VAL A 29 -1.69 -9.30 -6.23
CA VAL A 29 -0.47 -8.66 -5.74
C VAL A 29 -0.46 -7.18 -6.13
N ILE A 30 -0.74 -6.87 -7.39
CA ILE A 30 -0.82 -5.49 -7.90
C ILE A 30 -1.93 -4.73 -7.18
N THR A 31 -3.12 -5.32 -7.01
CA THR A 31 -4.24 -4.68 -6.34
C THR A 31 -3.91 -4.34 -4.88
N GLY A 32 -3.47 -5.33 -4.11
CA GLY A 32 -3.15 -5.15 -2.69
C GLY A 32 -1.99 -4.18 -2.47
N ALA A 33 -0.90 -4.32 -3.21
CA ALA A 33 0.25 -3.45 -3.09
C ALA A 33 -0.06 -2.01 -3.49
N SER A 34 -0.85 -1.79 -4.55
CA SER A 34 -1.27 -0.46 -4.97
C SER A 34 -2.03 0.28 -3.86
N LEU A 35 -2.94 -0.40 -3.18
CA LEU A 35 -3.67 0.16 -2.05
C LEU A 35 -2.75 0.40 -0.83
N GLY A 36 -1.92 -0.57 -0.48
CA GLY A 36 -1.05 -0.51 0.70
C GLY A 36 0.04 0.57 0.62
N CYS A 37 0.54 0.87 -0.58
CA CYS A 37 1.58 1.90 -0.77
C CYS A 37 1.14 3.31 -0.35
N LEU A 38 -0.13 3.64 -0.47
CA LEU A 38 -0.60 5.03 -0.45
C LEU A 38 -1.57 5.38 0.65
N ILE A 39 -2.17 4.38 1.28
CA ILE A 39 -3.24 4.65 2.23
C ILE A 39 -2.73 5.37 3.48
N CYS A 40 -1.46 5.16 3.84
CA CYS A 40 -0.80 5.88 4.93
C CYS A 40 -0.83 7.40 4.73
N ASP A 41 -0.66 7.87 3.50
CA ASP A 41 -0.54 9.30 3.16
C ASP A 41 -1.89 10.01 3.01
N LEU A 42 -3.00 9.39 3.45
CA LEU A 42 -4.32 10.05 3.48
C LEU A 42 -4.35 11.27 4.41
N ASP A 43 -3.47 11.30 5.40
CA ASP A 43 -3.34 12.34 6.43
C ASP A 43 -2.33 13.46 6.10
N CYS A 44 -1.84 13.55 4.85
CA CYS A 44 -0.86 14.57 4.46
C CYS A 44 -1.40 16.00 4.59
N ASP A 45 -0.79 16.81 5.48
CA ASP A 45 -1.16 18.21 5.74
C ASP A 45 -0.36 19.21 4.91
N ASN A 46 0.88 18.88 4.51
CA ASN A 46 1.72 19.77 3.73
C ASN A 46 1.19 19.91 2.29
N PRO A 47 0.88 21.12 1.80
CA PRO A 47 0.26 21.31 0.47
C PRO A 47 1.03 20.67 -0.69
N ARG A 48 2.36 20.70 -0.68
CA ARG A 48 3.19 20.10 -1.73
C ARG A 48 3.20 18.57 -1.65
N GLU A 49 3.35 18.02 -0.45
CA GLU A 49 3.31 16.57 -0.21
C GLU A 49 1.90 16.04 -0.50
N LYS A 50 0.86 16.79 -0.12
CA LYS A 50 -0.55 16.48 -0.40
C LYS A 50 -0.83 16.43 -1.89
N GLN A 51 -0.31 17.37 -2.67
CA GLN A 51 -0.50 17.38 -4.12
C GLN A 51 0.20 16.19 -4.79
N ASP A 52 1.46 15.91 -4.43
CA ASP A 52 2.22 14.75 -4.94
C ASP A 52 1.52 13.44 -4.56
N SER A 53 1.20 13.26 -3.29
CA SER A 53 0.50 12.09 -2.77
C SER A 53 -0.89 11.90 -3.42
N SER A 54 -1.65 12.99 -3.61
CA SER A 54 -2.98 12.93 -4.24
C SER A 54 -2.90 12.46 -5.69
N HIS A 55 -1.95 12.98 -6.47
CA HIS A 55 -1.72 12.54 -7.85
C HIS A 55 -1.41 11.05 -7.91
N TRP A 56 -0.44 10.59 -7.10
CA TRP A 56 -0.05 9.19 -7.08
C TRP A 56 -1.14 8.26 -6.54
N ARG A 57 -1.97 8.73 -5.60
CA ARG A 57 -3.16 7.96 -5.16
C ARG A 57 -4.10 7.68 -6.32
N ILE A 58 -4.42 8.70 -7.13
CA ILE A 58 -5.28 8.53 -8.31
C ILE A 58 -4.66 7.48 -9.27
N VAL A 59 -3.37 7.59 -9.55
CA VAL A 59 -2.66 6.63 -10.42
C VAL A 59 -2.75 5.21 -9.85
N MET A 60 -2.48 5.02 -8.56
CA MET A 60 -2.48 3.69 -7.95
C MET A 60 -3.89 3.12 -7.78
N PHE A 61 -4.90 3.95 -7.52
CA PHE A 61 -6.29 3.50 -7.58
C PHE A 61 -6.68 3.06 -8.99
N ALA A 62 -6.21 3.77 -10.02
CA ALA A 62 -6.43 3.36 -11.42
C ALA A 62 -5.73 2.03 -11.73
N VAL A 63 -4.51 1.82 -11.23
CA VAL A 63 -3.79 0.54 -11.35
C VAL A 63 -4.53 -0.60 -10.65
N ALA A 64 -5.00 -0.38 -9.42
CA ALA A 64 -5.79 -1.37 -8.70
C ALA A 64 -7.11 -1.68 -9.41
N ALA A 65 -7.81 -0.66 -9.91
CA ALA A 65 -9.04 -0.82 -10.67
C ALA A 65 -8.81 -1.59 -11.99
N ALA A 66 -7.71 -1.30 -12.70
CA ALA A 66 -7.34 -2.03 -13.89
C ALA A 66 -7.03 -3.51 -13.58
N ALA A 67 -6.31 -3.80 -12.50
CA ALA A 67 -6.05 -5.17 -12.07
C ALA A 67 -7.34 -5.92 -11.70
N LEU A 68 -8.27 -5.26 -11.01
CA LEU A 68 -9.59 -5.83 -10.71
C LEU A 68 -10.44 -6.06 -11.97
N PHE A 69 -10.35 -5.15 -12.93
CA PHE A 69 -11.04 -5.30 -14.22
C PHE A 69 -10.50 -6.49 -15.02
N GLU A 70 -9.17 -6.66 -15.07
CA GLU A 70 -8.54 -7.82 -15.71
C GLU A 70 -8.89 -9.12 -14.97
N ASP A 71 -8.90 -9.13 -13.63
CA ASP A 71 -9.33 -10.28 -12.83
C ASP A 71 -10.74 -10.74 -13.20
N TYR A 72 -11.65 -9.78 -13.44
CA TYR A 72 -13.00 -10.08 -13.89
C TYR A 72 -13.02 -10.74 -15.28
N HIS A 73 -12.22 -10.22 -16.23
CA HIS A 73 -12.19 -10.72 -17.62
C HIS A 73 -11.57 -12.09 -17.75
N ILE A 74 -10.48 -12.36 -17.03
CA ILE A 74 -9.77 -13.65 -17.12
C ILE A 74 -10.20 -14.64 -16.01
N ASP A 75 -11.17 -14.25 -15.17
CA ASP A 75 -11.67 -15.02 -14.02
C ASP A 75 -10.53 -15.52 -13.11
N ALA A 76 -9.63 -14.61 -12.73
CA ALA A 76 -8.45 -14.95 -11.94
C ALA A 76 -8.77 -15.30 -10.48
N GLY A 77 -9.95 -14.93 -9.97
CA GLY A 77 -10.52 -15.46 -8.74
C GLY A 77 -10.85 -14.46 -7.64
N MET A 78 -10.47 -13.19 -7.71
CA MET A 78 -10.86 -12.21 -6.68
C MET A 78 -12.37 -11.98 -6.67
N TRP A 79 -12.98 -11.77 -7.84
CA TRP A 79 -14.44 -11.61 -7.95
C TRP A 79 -15.21 -12.88 -7.61
N ARG A 80 -14.64 -14.05 -7.94
CA ARG A 80 -15.21 -15.33 -7.55
C ARG A 80 -15.23 -15.50 -6.03
N SER A 81 -14.15 -15.15 -5.35
CA SER A 81 -14.08 -15.20 -3.89
C SER A 81 -15.09 -14.25 -3.24
N LEU A 82 -15.25 -13.05 -3.80
CA LEU A 82 -16.27 -12.09 -3.37
C LEU A 82 -17.69 -12.65 -3.54
N ALA A 83 -18.00 -13.25 -4.69
CA ALA A 83 -19.33 -13.83 -4.96
C ALA A 83 -19.65 -15.02 -4.06
N GLN A 84 -18.64 -15.76 -3.60
CA GLN A 84 -18.80 -16.91 -2.68
C GLN A 84 -18.92 -16.48 -1.23
N SER A 85 -18.44 -15.30 -0.86
CA SER A 85 -18.61 -14.77 0.49
C SER A 85 -20.02 -14.25 0.71
N GLY A 86 -20.54 -14.36 1.94
CA GLY A 86 -21.87 -13.80 2.27
C GLY A 86 -21.86 -12.27 2.12
N SER A 87 -22.98 -11.72 1.62
CA SER A 87 -23.09 -10.27 1.34
C SER A 87 -22.76 -9.38 2.53
N TYR A 88 -23.08 -9.79 3.74
CA TYR A 88 -22.73 -9.07 4.96
C TYR A 88 -21.23 -9.05 5.24
N VAL A 89 -20.46 -10.06 4.80
CA VAL A 89 -19.01 -10.15 5.01
C VAL A 89 -18.28 -9.09 4.20
N TRP A 90 -18.51 -9.06 2.88
CA TRP A 90 -17.85 -8.06 2.05
C TRP A 90 -18.40 -6.64 2.28
N CYS A 91 -19.70 -6.48 2.64
CA CYS A 91 -20.21 -5.17 3.08
C CYS A 91 -19.51 -4.68 4.34
N ALA A 92 -19.28 -5.56 5.34
CA ALA A 92 -18.52 -5.22 6.54
C ALA A 92 -17.07 -4.84 6.20
N GLY A 93 -16.43 -5.58 5.28
CA GLY A 93 -15.09 -5.28 4.80
C GLY A 93 -14.99 -3.90 4.12
N ILE A 94 -15.90 -3.61 3.18
CA ILE A 94 -15.95 -2.31 2.50
C ILE A 94 -16.22 -1.18 3.50
N ALA A 95 -17.20 -1.36 4.38
CA ALA A 95 -17.53 -0.35 5.39
C ALA A 95 -16.36 -0.13 6.36
N GLY A 96 -15.72 -1.20 6.83
CA GLY A 96 -14.55 -1.12 7.71
C GLY A 96 -13.39 -0.38 7.05
N PHE A 97 -13.08 -0.71 5.79
CA PHE A 97 -12.01 -0.04 5.03
C PHE A 97 -12.33 1.45 4.82
N ALA A 98 -13.56 1.77 4.41
CA ALA A 98 -13.98 3.16 4.19
C ALA A 98 -13.96 3.99 5.50
N LEU A 99 -14.43 3.42 6.62
CA LEU A 99 -14.40 4.10 7.92
C LEU A 99 -12.96 4.32 8.41
N THR A 100 -12.07 3.34 8.22
CA THR A 100 -10.66 3.45 8.59
C THR A 100 -9.97 4.53 7.78
N CYS A 101 -10.17 4.55 6.46
CA CYS A 101 -9.66 5.59 5.57
C CYS A 101 -10.22 7.00 5.93
N ALA A 102 -11.52 7.09 6.24
CA ALA A 102 -12.13 8.36 6.67
C ALA A 102 -11.52 8.85 7.98
N PHE A 103 -11.31 7.97 8.96
CA PHE A 103 -10.64 8.32 10.21
C PHE A 103 -9.18 8.70 9.99
N ALA A 104 -8.45 7.97 9.13
CA ALA A 104 -7.09 8.29 8.74
C ALA A 104 -6.99 9.70 8.14
N SER A 105 -7.90 10.07 7.24
CA SER A 105 -7.87 11.36 6.53
C SER A 105 -8.07 12.57 7.43
N VAL A 106 -8.69 12.41 8.61
CA VAL A 106 -8.90 13.49 9.60
C VAL A 106 -7.93 13.38 10.79
N SER A 107 -7.09 12.36 10.82
CA SER A 107 -6.09 12.17 11.86
C SER A 107 -4.87 13.06 11.62
N SER A 108 -4.06 13.28 12.69
CA SER A 108 -2.80 14.03 12.55
C SER A 108 -1.81 13.27 11.69
N HIS A 109 -1.08 13.97 10.81
CA HIS A 109 -0.04 13.39 9.96
C HIS A 109 0.96 12.55 10.76
N ARG A 110 1.29 11.36 10.26
CA ARG A 110 2.10 10.32 10.92
C ARG A 110 1.50 9.82 12.24
N GLY A 111 0.17 9.96 12.35
CA GLY A 111 -0.62 9.48 13.48
C GLY A 111 -1.21 8.09 13.25
N PHE A 112 -2.53 8.02 13.25
CA PHE A 112 -3.27 6.77 13.10
C PHE A 112 -2.95 6.06 11.78
N SER A 113 -3.00 6.77 10.65
CA SER A 113 -2.73 6.21 9.31
C SER A 113 -1.36 5.51 9.18
N HIS A 114 -0.38 5.91 9.99
CA HIS A 114 0.97 5.34 10.02
C HIS A 114 1.18 4.42 11.24
N SER A 115 0.18 3.64 11.61
CA SER A 115 0.24 2.77 12.78
C SER A 115 -0.06 1.31 12.47
N LEU A 116 0.37 0.43 13.37
CA LEU A 116 0.00 -0.99 13.32
C LEU A 116 -1.51 -1.20 13.51
N ALA A 117 -2.20 -0.28 14.19
CA ALA A 117 -3.65 -0.33 14.34
C ALA A 117 -4.35 -0.09 13.00
N ALA A 118 -3.93 0.92 12.22
CA ALA A 118 -4.46 1.14 10.87
C ALA A 118 -4.13 -0.04 9.95
N LEU A 119 -2.88 -0.50 9.95
CA LEU A 119 -2.46 -1.68 9.18
C LEU A 119 -3.36 -2.88 9.46
N ALA A 120 -3.62 -3.20 10.74
CA ALA A 120 -4.44 -4.35 11.11
C ALA A 120 -5.90 -4.18 10.66
N LEU A 121 -6.52 -3.03 10.92
CA LEU A 121 -7.92 -2.77 10.58
C LEU A 121 -8.15 -2.80 9.06
N GLU A 122 -7.28 -2.15 8.30
CA GLU A 122 -7.39 -2.10 6.84
C GLU A 122 -7.08 -3.45 6.19
N SER A 123 -6.09 -4.18 6.72
CA SER A 123 -5.77 -5.53 6.24
C SER A 123 -6.90 -6.52 6.47
N VAL A 124 -7.53 -6.49 7.66
CA VAL A 124 -8.71 -7.33 7.94
C VAL A 124 -9.87 -6.92 7.05
N SER A 125 -10.10 -5.63 6.88
CA SER A 125 -11.17 -5.13 6.01
C SER A 125 -10.97 -5.57 4.56
N LEU A 126 -9.75 -5.45 4.03
CA LEU A 126 -9.42 -5.91 2.69
C LEU A 126 -9.51 -7.44 2.55
N TRP A 127 -9.09 -8.18 3.59
CA TRP A 127 -9.19 -9.64 3.61
C TRP A 127 -10.64 -10.12 3.53
N LEU A 128 -11.58 -9.41 4.14
CA LEU A 128 -13.01 -9.72 4.05
C LEU A 128 -13.58 -9.51 2.63
N VAL A 129 -12.96 -8.63 1.83
CA VAL A 129 -13.39 -8.32 0.45
C VAL A 129 -12.62 -9.15 -0.57
N PHE A 130 -11.29 -9.06 -0.54
CA PHE A 130 -10.36 -9.71 -1.46
C PHE A 130 -9.22 -10.38 -0.69
N PRO A 131 -9.41 -11.61 -0.16
CA PRO A 131 -8.42 -12.30 0.67
C PRO A 131 -7.02 -12.39 0.04
N ALA A 132 -6.96 -12.65 -1.27
CA ALA A 132 -5.70 -12.78 -2.00
C ALA A 132 -4.89 -11.46 -2.07
N ALA A 133 -5.56 -10.30 -2.00
CA ALA A 133 -4.91 -8.99 -2.02
C ALA A 133 -4.42 -8.53 -0.64
N ALA A 134 -4.88 -9.16 0.45
CA ALA A 134 -4.60 -8.69 1.81
C ALA A 134 -3.11 -8.83 2.20
N VAL A 135 -2.46 -9.93 1.85
CA VAL A 135 -1.02 -10.13 2.16
C VAL A 135 -0.14 -9.14 1.38
N PRO A 136 -0.29 -8.96 0.06
CA PRO A 136 0.41 -7.91 -0.67
C PRO A 136 0.17 -6.49 -0.12
N PHE A 137 -1.06 -6.20 0.34
CA PHE A 137 -1.38 -4.94 1.01
C PHE A 137 -0.55 -4.76 2.29
N VAL A 138 -0.50 -5.79 3.16
CA VAL A 138 0.31 -5.77 4.41
C VAL A 138 1.77 -5.51 4.09
N ILE A 139 2.33 -6.18 3.09
CA ILE A 139 3.75 -6.01 2.69
C ILE A 139 4.01 -4.57 2.26
N ALA A 140 3.17 -4.03 1.38
CA ALA A 140 3.33 -2.69 0.85
C ALA A 140 3.14 -1.61 1.93
N PHE A 141 2.12 -1.76 2.79
CA PHE A 141 1.90 -0.87 3.93
C PHE A 141 3.07 -0.92 4.93
N ALA A 142 3.54 -2.12 5.28
CA ALA A 142 4.68 -2.29 6.18
C ALA A 142 5.96 -1.66 5.60
N SER A 143 6.20 -1.81 4.29
CA SER A 143 7.33 -1.18 3.62
C SER A 143 7.26 0.36 3.72
N HIS A 144 6.06 0.94 3.60
CA HIS A 144 5.82 2.38 3.79
C HIS A 144 6.22 2.81 5.20
N LEU A 145 5.74 2.10 6.24
CA LEU A 145 6.09 2.40 7.63
C LEU A 145 7.60 2.30 7.88
N ILE A 146 8.25 1.25 7.38
CA ILE A 146 9.70 1.04 7.53
C ILE A 146 10.48 2.19 6.89
N LEU A 147 10.13 2.59 5.67
CA LEU A 147 10.76 3.72 5.00
C LEU A 147 10.56 5.02 5.77
N ASP A 148 9.39 5.26 6.31
CA ASP A 148 9.13 6.46 7.10
C ASP A 148 9.86 6.45 8.44
N MET A 149 10.07 5.29 9.06
CA MET A 149 10.89 5.17 10.28
C MET A 149 12.38 5.44 10.03
N THR A 150 12.89 5.29 8.79
CA THR A 150 14.29 5.68 8.48
C THR A 150 14.50 7.19 8.56
N ASN A 151 13.43 7.98 8.42
CA ASN A 151 13.47 9.43 8.55
C ASN A 151 13.70 9.86 10.01
N LYS A 152 14.35 11.01 10.21
CA LYS A 152 14.50 11.64 11.54
C LYS A 152 13.18 12.12 12.14
N ARG A 153 12.14 12.34 11.33
CA ARG A 153 10.79 12.61 11.82
C ARG A 153 10.13 11.30 12.26
N SER A 154 9.79 11.21 13.55
CA SER A 154 9.18 10.00 14.12
C SER A 154 7.76 9.71 13.59
N VAL A 155 7.39 8.44 13.61
CA VAL A 155 6.10 7.89 13.22
C VAL A 155 5.44 7.24 14.43
N ARG A 156 4.13 7.44 14.64
CA ARG A 156 3.40 6.85 15.79
C ARG A 156 2.94 5.43 15.49
N VAL A 157 3.89 4.53 15.29
CA VAL A 157 3.63 3.12 14.94
C VAL A 157 2.69 2.44 15.96
N PHE A 158 2.79 2.79 17.23
CA PHE A 158 1.99 2.23 18.32
C PHE A 158 0.82 3.16 18.73
N TYR A 159 0.15 3.80 17.75
CA TYR A 159 -1.04 4.58 18.04
C TYR A 159 -2.06 3.74 18.88
N PRO A 160 -2.70 4.31 19.93
CA PRO A 160 -2.79 5.72 20.31
C PRO A 160 -1.65 6.27 21.18
N ALA A 161 -0.58 5.49 21.41
CA ALA A 161 0.57 5.99 22.15
C ALA A 161 1.17 7.24 21.48
N LYS A 162 1.48 8.26 22.32
CA LYS A 162 2.01 9.54 21.81
C LYS A 162 3.47 9.46 21.38
N LYS A 163 4.22 8.44 21.85
CA LYS A 163 5.65 8.27 21.55
C LYS A 163 5.81 7.76 20.11
N GLY A 164 6.51 8.53 19.28
CA GLY A 164 6.87 8.12 17.93
C GLY A 164 8.18 7.32 17.89
N VAL A 165 8.34 6.49 16.84
CA VAL A 165 9.54 5.70 16.54
C VAL A 165 10.24 6.30 15.33
N SER A 166 11.57 6.34 15.35
CA SER A 166 12.43 6.77 14.23
C SER A 166 13.79 6.12 14.39
N PHE A 167 14.37 5.64 13.29
CA PHE A 167 15.78 5.21 13.25
C PHE A 167 16.74 6.39 13.11
N GLY A 168 16.25 7.55 12.67
CA GLY A 168 17.00 8.79 12.63
C GLY A 168 18.16 8.82 11.63
N TRP A 169 18.14 7.98 10.59
CA TRP A 169 19.27 7.82 9.66
C TRP A 169 19.50 9.05 8.80
N PHE A 170 18.45 9.62 8.24
CA PHE A 170 18.53 10.80 7.36
C PHE A 170 17.32 11.70 7.47
N TYR A 171 17.43 12.93 6.99
CA TYR A 171 16.25 13.74 6.69
C TYR A 171 15.72 13.35 5.32
N ALA A 172 14.39 13.28 5.17
CA ALA A 172 13.74 13.10 3.89
C ALA A 172 13.88 14.39 3.05
N ASP A 173 15.12 14.77 2.74
CA ASP A 173 15.46 15.85 1.83
C ASP A 173 15.37 15.40 0.36
N ARG A 174 15.62 16.34 -0.55
CA ARG A 174 15.51 16.08 -1.98
C ARG A 174 16.45 14.99 -2.48
N MET A 175 17.66 14.88 -1.92
CA MET A 175 18.67 13.91 -2.36
C MET A 175 18.34 12.52 -1.83
N ALA A 176 18.08 12.36 -0.53
CA ALA A 176 17.70 11.06 0.05
C ALA A 176 16.45 10.48 -0.63
N ASN A 177 15.43 11.31 -0.90
CA ASN A 177 14.25 10.89 -1.63
C ASN A 177 14.55 10.42 -3.06
N LYS A 178 15.41 11.14 -3.79
CA LYS A 178 15.79 10.77 -5.17
C LYS A 178 16.56 9.46 -5.21
N VAL A 179 17.54 9.30 -4.33
CA VAL A 179 18.35 8.08 -4.25
C VAL A 179 17.49 6.88 -3.87
N CYS A 180 16.67 7.01 -2.83
CA CYS A 180 15.77 5.94 -2.41
C CYS A 180 14.79 5.57 -3.53
N ALA A 181 14.11 6.55 -4.14
CA ALA A 181 13.20 6.31 -5.25
C ALA A 181 13.90 5.65 -6.46
N ALA A 182 15.13 6.06 -6.79
CA ALA A 182 15.89 5.47 -7.88
C ALA A 182 16.24 3.99 -7.59
N LEU A 183 16.77 3.69 -6.39
CA LEU A 183 17.10 2.32 -5.99
C LEU A 183 15.87 1.41 -5.99
N CYS A 184 14.75 1.87 -5.40
CA CYS A 184 13.50 1.11 -5.37
C CYS A 184 12.90 0.96 -6.78
N SER A 185 13.06 1.96 -7.67
CA SER A 185 12.62 1.83 -9.06
C SER A 185 13.43 0.80 -9.83
N VAL A 186 14.75 0.75 -9.63
CA VAL A 186 15.60 -0.31 -10.23
C VAL A 186 15.18 -1.69 -9.72
N TRP A 187 14.92 -1.82 -8.42
CA TRP A 187 14.42 -3.07 -7.84
C TRP A 187 13.07 -3.47 -8.48
N LEU A 188 12.09 -2.55 -8.54
CA LEU A 188 10.79 -2.83 -9.16
C LEU A 188 10.93 -3.24 -10.64
N ILE A 189 11.76 -2.54 -11.41
CA ILE A 189 12.02 -2.88 -12.81
C ILE A 189 12.61 -4.30 -12.91
N ALA A 190 13.56 -4.65 -12.04
CA ALA A 190 14.15 -5.99 -12.03
C ALA A 190 13.08 -7.07 -11.75
N GLU A 191 12.17 -6.86 -10.78
CA GLU A 191 11.07 -7.80 -10.49
C GLU A 191 10.12 -7.96 -11.69
N VAL A 192 9.75 -6.85 -12.32
CA VAL A 192 8.89 -6.89 -13.53
C VAL A 192 9.57 -7.63 -14.67
N LEU A 193 10.87 -7.38 -14.91
CA LEU A 193 11.62 -8.08 -15.97
C LEU A 193 11.78 -9.57 -15.66
N LEU A 194 12.00 -9.94 -14.40
CA LEU A 194 12.03 -11.35 -13.98
C LEU A 194 10.69 -12.03 -14.21
N PHE A 195 9.59 -11.38 -13.84
CA PHE A 195 8.24 -11.87 -14.11
C PHE A 195 7.99 -12.06 -15.60
N LEU A 196 8.29 -11.06 -16.44
CA LEU A 196 8.09 -11.14 -17.91
C LEU A 196 8.98 -12.17 -18.60
N ARG A 197 10.16 -12.49 -18.02
CA ARG A 197 11.05 -13.53 -18.55
C ARG A 197 10.53 -14.95 -18.30
N GLN A 198 9.69 -15.13 -17.31
CA GLN A 198 9.13 -16.44 -16.94
C GLN A 198 7.88 -16.79 -17.76
N HIS A 199 7.33 -15.80 -18.49
CA HIS A 199 6.10 -15.90 -19.28
C HIS A 199 6.35 -15.52 -20.73
#